data_6b1828ee840611e43b8a4582ceaf66a1
#
_entry.id   6b1828ee840611e43b8a4582ceaf66a1
#
_cell.length_a   1.000
_cell.length_b   1.000
_cell.length_c   1.000
_cell.angle_alpha   90.00
_cell.angle_beta   90.00
_cell.angle_gamma   90.00
#
_symmetry.space_group_name_H-M   'P 1'
#
loop_
_entity.id
_entity.type
_entity.pdbx_description
1 polymer ?
#
loop_
_entity_poly.entity_id
_entity_poly.type
_entity_poly.pdbx_seq_one_letter_code
_entity_poly.pdbx_strand_id
1 'polypeptide(L)'
;MEVAHAQLLPLSFLLKGQVLKIKRFAALLATCLACTPALSAEPTIQAVTFKHPDGRTAPAEIYIDGEITPSLPRQLAASLASNRIERGTIYLNSVGGDLQAGMELGEFIRKTGFNTAIGKRGGGYGKPAPGSCQSACLMTFAGGVYRFAEPRTFFGIHRFYARTSGAQDLALGQVISAAITGYLLRMGVSPSLFEKMVNAGASPQKLPVEEALSLNLVNNGVLPVNWSIEGKGGKVYLQGEQKTWNGTGRLRVACSRSDVMTITAQYNADQNTQKIKADAKHLSLRLNGGFVGIASEALVRPTSLSGGFLTTTFRASQNVSYELSRARSIGFA
;
A
#
# COMPACT_ATOMS: atom_id res chain seq x y z
N MET A 1 36.06 60.15 -7.33
CA MET A 1 36.39 60.72 -8.63
C MET A 1 35.78 59.72 -9.64
N GLU A 2 34.69 59.99 -10.35
CA GLU A 2 34.15 61.25 -10.86
C GLU A 2 32.62 61.09 -10.98
N VAL A 3 31.90 62.13 -10.65
CA VAL A 3 30.45 62.31 -10.73
C VAL A 3 30.11 62.77 -12.14
N ALA A 4 29.13 62.19 -12.80
CA ALA A 4 28.55 62.80 -13.99
C ALA A 4 27.04 62.97 -13.82
N HIS A 5 26.68 64.23 -13.59
CA HIS A 5 25.33 64.77 -13.74
C HIS A 5 24.93 64.84 -15.21
N ALA A 6 23.70 64.52 -15.54
CA ALA A 6 23.08 64.95 -16.79
C ALA A 6 21.64 65.33 -16.57
N GLN A 7 21.45 66.59 -16.87
CA GLN A 7 20.39 67.53 -16.81
C GLN A 7 19.07 67.13 -17.45
N LEU A 8 18.04 67.62 -16.79
CA LEU A 8 16.68 67.83 -17.29
C LEU A 8 16.63 68.98 -18.31
N LEU A 9 15.94 68.80 -19.40
CA LEU A 9 15.44 69.90 -20.26
C LEU A 9 13.95 69.65 -20.55
N PRO A 10 13.11 70.70 -20.46
CA PRO A 10 11.71 70.65 -20.81
C PRO A 10 11.50 71.05 -22.28
N LEU A 11 10.67 70.38 -22.99
CA LEU A 11 10.15 70.84 -24.27
C LEU A 11 8.62 70.75 -24.29
N SER A 12 8.03 71.89 -24.03
CA SER A 12 6.66 72.22 -24.38
C SER A 12 6.53 72.36 -25.91
N PHE A 13 5.65 71.56 -26.53
CA PHE A 13 5.14 71.89 -27.85
C PHE A 13 3.61 71.80 -27.85
N LEU A 14 3.00 72.94 -27.97
CA LEU A 14 1.59 73.14 -28.33
C LEU A 14 1.41 72.84 -29.79
N LEU A 15 0.46 72.00 -30.17
CA LEU A 15 -0.24 72.03 -31.47
C LEU A 15 -1.64 71.41 -31.37
N LYS A 16 -2.56 72.32 -31.50
CA LYS A 16 -3.96 72.28 -31.96
C LYS A 16 -4.55 70.93 -32.45
N GLY A 17 -5.67 70.60 -31.83
CA GLY A 17 -6.92 70.27 -32.48
C GLY A 17 -7.02 68.99 -33.30
N GLN A 18 -7.42 67.89 -32.67
CA GLN A 18 -8.42 66.99 -33.23
C GLN A 18 -9.08 66.20 -32.12
N VAL A 19 -10.37 66.44 -31.91
CA VAL A 19 -11.25 65.59 -31.08
C VAL A 19 -11.57 64.37 -31.91
N LEU A 20 -10.83 63.28 -31.64
CA LEU A 20 -11.18 61.95 -32.22
C LEU A 20 -11.85 61.12 -31.13
N LYS A 21 -13.05 60.68 -31.46
CA LYS A 21 -14.02 59.99 -30.63
C LYS A 21 -13.42 58.71 -29.97
N ILE A 22 -13.02 58.83 -28.72
CA ILE A 22 -12.69 57.68 -27.85
C ILE A 22 -14.02 57.07 -27.35
N LYS A 23 -14.66 56.27 -28.14
CA LYS A 23 -15.83 55.44 -27.73
C LYS A 23 -15.74 53.93 -28.13
N ARG A 24 -14.58 53.44 -28.51
CA ARG A 24 -14.44 51.99 -28.84
C ARG A 24 -13.22 51.30 -28.29
N PHE A 25 -12.57 51.81 -27.26
CA PHE A 25 -11.41 51.17 -26.62
C PHE A 25 -11.67 50.66 -25.19
N ALA A 26 -12.87 50.86 -24.65
CA ALA A 26 -13.24 50.35 -23.30
C ALA A 26 -13.77 48.90 -23.31
N ALA A 27 -13.91 48.24 -24.47
CA ALA A 27 -14.49 46.91 -24.58
C ALA A 27 -13.45 45.75 -24.77
N LEU A 28 -12.14 46.10 -24.89
CA LEU A 28 -11.10 45.08 -25.09
C LEU A 28 -10.20 44.82 -23.87
N LEU A 29 -10.42 45.51 -22.75
CA LEU A 29 -9.64 45.29 -21.49
C LEU A 29 -10.37 44.47 -20.43
N ALA A 30 -11.59 43.99 -20.72
CA ALA A 30 -12.40 43.22 -19.76
C ALA A 30 -12.35 41.70 -19.94
N THR A 31 -11.56 41.18 -20.91
CA THR A 31 -11.52 39.73 -21.22
C THR A 31 -10.22 39.02 -20.77
N CYS A 32 -9.31 39.68 -20.08
CA CYS A 32 -8.06 39.09 -19.59
C CYS A 32 -7.98 38.86 -18.07
N LEU A 33 -9.11 38.86 -17.34
CA LEU A 33 -9.11 38.70 -15.86
C LEU A 33 -9.81 37.39 -15.41
N ALA A 34 -9.73 36.32 -16.15
CA ALA A 34 -10.23 35.02 -15.71
C ALA A 34 -9.22 33.90 -15.95
N CYS A 35 -7.91 34.17 -15.84
CA CYS A 35 -6.96 33.12 -15.48
C CYS A 35 -6.91 33.02 -13.96
N THR A 36 -7.99 32.59 -13.33
CA THR A 36 -7.89 32.00 -12.01
C THR A 36 -7.03 30.74 -12.17
N PRO A 37 -5.89 30.60 -11.44
CA PRO A 37 -5.24 29.31 -11.38
C PRO A 37 -6.34 28.33 -10.94
N ALA A 38 -6.50 27.24 -11.70
CA ALA A 38 -7.36 26.15 -11.26
C ALA A 38 -6.83 25.72 -9.88
N LEU A 39 -7.48 26.14 -8.81
CA LEU A 39 -7.20 25.63 -7.48
C LEU A 39 -7.44 24.13 -7.59
N SER A 40 -6.38 23.33 -7.47
CA SER A 40 -6.51 21.89 -7.34
C SER A 40 -7.52 21.64 -6.22
N ALA A 41 -8.60 20.92 -6.52
CA ALA A 41 -9.61 20.65 -5.53
C ALA A 41 -8.97 19.89 -4.34
N GLU A 42 -9.21 20.36 -3.12
CA GLU A 42 -8.74 19.69 -1.92
C GLU A 42 -9.19 18.23 -1.92
N PRO A 43 -8.32 17.27 -1.52
CA PRO A 43 -8.70 15.88 -1.45
C PRO A 43 -9.84 15.67 -0.46
N THR A 44 -10.72 14.75 -0.76
CA THR A 44 -11.82 14.39 0.15
C THR A 44 -11.46 13.15 0.97
N ILE A 45 -11.85 13.15 2.24
CA ILE A 45 -11.75 12.00 3.13
C ILE A 45 -13.15 11.65 3.61
N GLN A 46 -13.60 10.44 3.31
CA GLN A 46 -14.92 9.95 3.71
C GLN A 46 -14.79 8.63 4.46
N ALA A 47 -15.25 8.57 5.68
CA ALA A 47 -15.27 7.35 6.49
C ALA A 47 -16.66 6.69 6.46
N VAL A 48 -16.69 5.38 6.30
CA VAL A 48 -17.88 4.54 6.34
C VAL A 48 -17.69 3.48 7.41
N THR A 49 -18.59 3.45 8.38
CA THR A 49 -18.63 2.42 9.43
C THR A 49 -19.88 1.58 9.27
N PHE A 50 -19.78 0.32 9.64
CA PHE A 50 -20.90 -0.61 9.59
C PHE A 50 -20.99 -1.40 10.90
N LYS A 51 -22.21 -1.53 11.43
CA LYS A 51 -22.50 -2.41 12.57
C LYS A 51 -23.27 -3.63 12.08
N HIS A 52 -22.77 -4.81 12.43
CA HIS A 52 -23.51 -6.05 12.20
C HIS A 52 -24.76 -6.12 13.09
N PRO A 53 -25.77 -6.90 12.70
CA PRO A 53 -26.98 -7.12 13.53
C PRO A 53 -26.67 -7.67 14.92
N ASP A 54 -25.56 -8.39 15.10
CA ASP A 54 -25.10 -8.91 16.37
C ASP A 54 -24.32 -7.87 17.25
N GLY A 55 -24.32 -6.60 16.81
CA GLY A 55 -23.71 -5.49 17.53
C GLY A 55 -22.21 -5.30 17.28
N ARG A 56 -21.52 -6.21 16.59
CA ARG A 56 -20.10 -6.05 16.25
C ARG A 56 -19.91 -4.92 15.23
N THR A 57 -18.87 -4.14 15.42
CA THR A 57 -18.47 -3.12 14.45
C THR A 57 -17.49 -3.71 13.44
N ALA A 58 -17.82 -3.61 12.16
CA ALA A 58 -16.92 -3.99 11.08
C ALA A 58 -15.71 -3.03 11.00
N PRO A 59 -14.58 -3.47 10.44
CA PRO A 59 -13.48 -2.57 10.13
C PRO A 59 -13.96 -1.41 9.23
N ALA A 60 -13.55 -0.19 9.52
CA ALA A 60 -14.00 0.97 8.76
C ALA A 60 -13.44 0.99 7.33
N GLU A 61 -14.17 1.60 6.41
CA GLU A 61 -13.70 1.95 5.08
C GLU A 61 -13.47 3.46 5.02
N ILE A 62 -12.27 3.86 4.68
CA ILE A 62 -11.87 5.25 4.57
C ILE A 62 -11.51 5.52 3.11
N TYR A 63 -12.22 6.43 2.46
CA TYR A 63 -12.02 6.78 1.07
C TYR A 63 -11.30 8.11 0.97
N ILE A 64 -10.12 8.11 0.31
CA ILE A 64 -9.34 9.31 -0.02
C ILE A 64 -9.42 9.48 -1.54
N ASP A 65 -10.03 10.57 -1.97
CA ASP A 65 -10.23 10.90 -3.39
C ASP A 65 -9.64 12.28 -3.68
N GLY A 66 -8.72 12.37 -4.63
CA GLY A 66 -8.07 13.61 -5.03
C GLY A 66 -6.54 13.57 -4.95
N GLU A 67 -5.92 14.73 -5.06
CA GLU A 67 -4.46 14.91 -5.04
C GLU A 67 -3.88 14.70 -3.64
N ILE A 68 -2.68 14.12 -3.56
CA ILE A 68 -1.92 14.01 -2.31
C ILE A 68 -1.31 15.40 -2.00
N THR A 69 -1.86 16.06 -1.00
CA THR A 69 -1.41 17.40 -0.57
C THR A 69 -0.61 17.34 0.73
N PRO A 70 0.25 18.32 1.04
CA PRO A 70 0.98 18.40 2.31
C PRO A 70 0.09 18.41 3.56
N SER A 71 -1.17 18.81 3.42
CA SER A 71 -2.16 18.82 4.53
C SER A 71 -2.79 17.46 4.80
N LEU A 72 -2.81 16.55 3.79
CA LEU A 72 -3.56 15.30 3.82
C LEU A 72 -3.19 14.35 4.99
N PRO A 73 -1.90 14.19 5.38
CA PRO A 73 -1.55 13.34 6.53
C PRO A 73 -2.22 13.81 7.84
N ARG A 74 -2.25 15.12 8.08
CA ARG A 74 -2.91 15.71 9.25
C ARG A 74 -4.44 15.61 9.16
N GLN A 75 -5.00 15.80 7.97
CA GLN A 75 -6.44 15.68 7.74
C GLN A 75 -6.92 14.24 7.99
N LEU A 76 -6.16 13.23 7.52
CA LEU A 76 -6.49 11.83 7.79
C LEU A 76 -6.42 11.53 9.28
N ALA A 77 -5.35 11.94 9.97
CA ALA A 77 -5.21 11.71 11.41
C ALA A 77 -6.38 12.33 12.20
N ALA A 78 -6.77 13.57 11.87
CA ALA A 78 -7.91 14.25 12.48
C ALA A 78 -9.24 13.53 12.20
N SER A 79 -9.45 13.07 10.96
CA SER A 79 -10.65 12.32 10.57
C SER A 79 -10.77 11.00 11.32
N LEU A 80 -9.68 10.23 11.45
CA LEU A 80 -9.68 8.98 12.19
C LEU A 80 -9.97 9.21 13.68
N ALA A 81 -9.34 10.23 14.28
CA ALA A 81 -9.53 10.56 15.69
C ALA A 81 -10.98 11.01 15.98
N SER A 82 -11.53 11.92 15.18
CA SER A 82 -12.89 12.45 15.37
C SER A 82 -13.98 11.36 15.21
N ASN A 83 -13.75 10.39 14.32
CA ASN A 83 -14.66 9.27 14.10
C ASN A 83 -14.33 8.04 14.98
N ARG A 84 -13.29 8.11 15.85
CA ARG A 84 -12.85 6.99 16.71
C ARG A 84 -12.58 5.71 15.94
N ILE A 85 -11.90 5.84 14.78
CA ILE A 85 -11.58 4.72 13.91
C ILE A 85 -10.15 4.23 14.21
N GLU A 86 -10.04 3.00 14.69
CA GLU A 86 -8.77 2.38 15.07
C GLU A 86 -8.28 1.32 14.07
N ARG A 87 -9.17 0.82 13.21
CA ARG A 87 -8.87 -0.23 12.23
C ARG A 87 -9.75 -0.12 11.00
N GLY A 88 -9.19 -0.47 9.86
CA GLY A 88 -9.95 -0.42 8.61
C GLY A 88 -9.06 -0.53 7.37
N THR A 89 -9.69 -0.25 6.24
CA THR A 89 -9.02 -0.19 4.94
C THR A 89 -9.15 1.21 4.37
N ILE A 90 -8.04 1.79 3.96
CA ILE A 90 -7.97 3.08 3.28
C ILE A 90 -8.00 2.82 1.79
N TYR A 91 -9.07 3.23 1.14
CA TYR A 91 -9.26 3.18 -0.30
C TYR A 91 -8.72 4.47 -0.93
N LEU A 92 -7.88 4.33 -1.93
CA LEU A 92 -7.20 5.43 -2.60
C LEU A 92 -7.70 5.56 -4.03
N ASN A 93 -8.05 6.79 -4.42
CA ASN A 93 -8.26 7.20 -5.80
C ASN A 93 -7.53 8.54 -6.01
N SER A 94 -6.33 8.49 -6.60
CA SER A 94 -5.48 9.67 -6.68
C SER A 94 -4.55 9.62 -7.89
N VAL A 95 -4.36 10.75 -8.52
CA VAL A 95 -3.36 10.95 -9.58
C VAL A 95 -1.94 11.21 -9.03
N GLY A 96 -1.79 11.24 -7.71
CA GLY A 96 -0.55 11.55 -7.03
C GLY A 96 -0.56 12.96 -6.43
N GLY A 97 0.57 13.63 -6.45
CA GLY A 97 0.77 14.96 -5.87
C GLY A 97 2.11 15.09 -5.18
N ASP A 98 2.14 15.61 -3.95
CA ASP A 98 3.37 15.80 -3.19
C ASP A 98 3.97 14.46 -2.73
N LEU A 99 5.22 14.23 -3.12
CA LEU A 99 5.94 12.98 -2.83
C LEU A 99 6.21 12.79 -1.33
N GLN A 100 6.63 13.87 -0.65
CA GLN A 100 6.94 13.83 0.77
C GLN A 100 5.66 13.53 1.57
N ALA A 101 4.57 14.24 1.27
CA ALA A 101 3.27 13.97 1.88
C ALA A 101 2.78 12.53 1.61
N GLY A 102 3.03 11.98 0.41
CA GLY A 102 2.72 10.60 0.08
C GLY A 102 3.48 9.60 0.96
N MET A 103 4.77 9.83 1.19
CA MET A 103 5.58 8.99 2.10
C MET A 103 5.16 9.17 3.57
N GLU A 104 4.93 10.40 4.04
CA GLU A 104 4.47 10.68 5.40
C GLU A 104 3.12 10.01 5.68
N LEU A 105 2.19 10.11 4.73
CA LEU A 105 0.89 9.47 4.81
C LEU A 105 1.02 7.95 4.87
N GLY A 106 1.90 7.37 4.05
CA GLY A 106 2.18 5.93 4.07
C GLY A 106 2.83 5.47 5.39
N GLU A 107 3.76 6.22 5.97
CA GLU A 107 4.33 5.92 7.28
C GLU A 107 3.28 5.99 8.40
N PHE A 108 2.40 6.99 8.34
CA PHE A 108 1.27 7.09 9.26
C PHE A 108 0.35 5.87 9.16
N ILE A 109 -0.03 5.47 7.95
CA ILE A 109 -0.88 4.30 7.68
C ILE A 109 -0.21 3.02 8.22
N ARG A 110 1.09 2.84 7.98
CA ARG A 110 1.86 1.69 8.48
C ARG A 110 1.91 1.66 10.00
N LYS A 111 2.20 2.78 10.63
CA LYS A 111 2.29 2.91 12.08
C LYS A 111 0.97 2.62 12.78
N THR A 112 -0.14 3.03 12.18
CA THR A 112 -1.48 2.83 12.72
C THR A 112 -2.10 1.47 12.37
N GLY A 113 -1.45 0.68 11.50
CA GLY A 113 -1.87 -0.69 11.20
C GLY A 113 -3.04 -0.81 10.22
N PHE A 114 -3.37 0.26 9.49
CA PHE A 114 -4.42 0.22 8.47
C PHE A 114 -3.97 -0.55 7.22
N ASN A 115 -4.96 -1.10 6.52
CA ASN A 115 -4.78 -1.67 5.19
C ASN A 115 -4.99 -0.61 4.12
N THR A 116 -4.51 -0.87 2.91
CA THR A 116 -4.78 -0.02 1.75
C THR A 116 -5.40 -0.82 0.61
N ALA A 117 -6.26 -0.18 -0.14
CA ALA A 117 -6.87 -0.70 -1.36
C ALA A 117 -7.02 0.42 -2.39
N ILE A 118 -7.25 0.08 -3.65
CA ILE A 118 -7.52 1.05 -4.70
C ILE A 118 -9.01 1.07 -5.00
N GLY A 119 -9.60 2.26 -4.92
CA GLY A 119 -11.01 2.46 -5.16
C GLY A 119 -11.49 3.81 -4.65
N LYS A 120 -12.69 4.18 -5.04
CA LYS A 120 -13.42 5.34 -4.54
C LYS A 120 -14.75 4.93 -3.94
N ARG A 121 -15.40 5.84 -3.24
CA ARG A 121 -16.68 5.55 -2.62
C ARG A 121 -17.69 5.08 -3.67
N GLY A 122 -18.28 3.92 -3.41
CA GLY A 122 -19.30 3.29 -4.23
C GLY A 122 -20.70 3.31 -3.57
N GLY A 123 -21.51 2.32 -3.90
CA GLY A 123 -22.91 2.24 -3.51
C GLY A 123 -23.21 1.80 -2.07
N GLY A 124 -22.19 1.55 -1.23
CA GLY A 124 -22.38 1.13 0.16
C GLY A 124 -21.13 0.46 0.74
N TYR A 125 -21.21 -0.01 1.99
CA TYR A 125 -20.15 -0.74 2.66
C TYR A 125 -19.80 -2.03 1.89
N GLY A 126 -18.51 -2.31 1.73
CA GLY A 126 -18.01 -3.47 0.97
C GLY A 126 -18.15 -3.37 -0.55
N LYS A 127 -18.56 -2.22 -1.09
CA LYS A 127 -18.80 -2.01 -2.53
C LYS A 127 -18.06 -0.77 -3.06
N PRO A 128 -16.73 -0.74 -3.03
CA PRO A 128 -15.98 0.36 -3.62
C PRO A 128 -16.21 0.40 -5.13
N ALA A 129 -16.23 1.60 -5.70
CA ALA A 129 -16.16 1.79 -7.14
C ALA A 129 -14.69 1.77 -7.61
N PRO A 130 -14.42 1.44 -8.87
CA PRO A 130 -13.08 1.46 -9.43
C PRO A 130 -12.36 2.80 -9.21
N GLY A 131 -11.08 2.75 -8.93
CA GLY A 131 -10.19 3.88 -8.72
C GLY A 131 -8.84 3.67 -9.38
N SER A 132 -7.96 4.66 -9.24
CA SER A 132 -6.58 4.62 -9.72
C SER A 132 -5.62 5.15 -8.66
N CYS A 133 -4.36 4.75 -8.73
CA CYS A 133 -3.31 5.25 -7.86
C CYS A 133 -2.05 5.51 -8.67
N GLN A 134 -1.62 6.75 -8.74
CA GLN A 134 -0.52 7.16 -9.60
C GLN A 134 0.52 7.95 -8.80
N SER A 135 1.78 7.89 -9.22
CA SER A 135 2.84 8.74 -8.70
C SER A 135 2.97 8.64 -7.15
N ALA A 136 2.92 9.77 -6.43
CA ALA A 136 3.00 9.83 -4.96
C ALA A 136 1.94 8.97 -4.24
N CYS A 137 0.80 8.68 -4.90
CA CYS A 137 -0.21 7.76 -4.36
C CYS A 137 0.34 6.35 -4.09
N LEU A 138 1.31 5.88 -4.91
CA LEU A 138 1.92 4.57 -4.69
C LEU A 138 2.69 4.52 -3.36
N MET A 139 3.29 5.65 -2.94
CA MET A 139 3.94 5.74 -1.63
C MET A 139 2.90 5.59 -0.52
N THR A 140 1.79 6.31 -0.62
CA THR A 140 0.68 6.16 0.33
C THR A 140 0.15 4.74 0.37
N PHE A 141 -0.08 4.11 -0.80
CA PHE A 141 -0.56 2.74 -0.91
C PHE A 141 0.41 1.72 -0.28
N ALA A 142 1.72 1.90 -0.49
CA ALA A 142 2.76 1.04 0.09
C ALA A 142 2.75 1.02 1.63
N GLY A 143 2.21 2.07 2.26
CA GLY A 143 2.06 2.16 3.72
C GLY A 143 1.13 1.11 4.32
N GLY A 144 0.15 0.59 3.59
CA GLY A 144 -0.77 -0.43 4.10
C GLY A 144 -0.07 -1.69 4.60
N VAL A 145 -0.56 -2.27 5.71
CA VAL A 145 -0.10 -3.58 6.18
C VAL A 145 -0.48 -4.64 5.16
N TYR A 146 -1.78 -4.74 4.88
CA TYR A 146 -2.28 -5.51 3.75
C TYR A 146 -2.70 -4.55 2.64
N ARG A 147 -2.25 -4.84 1.43
CA ARG A 147 -2.36 -3.98 0.25
C ARG A 147 -3.12 -4.71 -0.84
N PHE A 148 -4.38 -4.30 -1.05
CA PHE A 148 -5.30 -5.00 -1.93
C PHE A 148 -5.43 -4.29 -3.28
N ALA A 149 -5.35 -5.06 -4.35
CA ALA A 149 -5.60 -4.59 -5.70
C ALA A 149 -6.30 -5.67 -6.52
N GLU A 150 -7.33 -5.26 -7.26
CA GLU A 150 -8.00 -6.12 -8.21
C GLU A 150 -7.19 -6.21 -9.53
N PRO A 151 -7.37 -7.26 -10.35
CA PRO A 151 -6.60 -7.43 -11.59
C PRO A 151 -6.69 -6.25 -12.57
N ARG A 152 -7.78 -5.48 -12.52
CA ARG A 152 -8.01 -4.29 -13.38
C ARG A 152 -7.53 -2.98 -12.78
N THR A 153 -6.96 -2.99 -11.58
CA THR A 153 -6.46 -1.79 -10.91
C THR A 153 -5.44 -1.06 -11.79
N PHE A 154 -5.57 0.26 -11.83
CA PHE A 154 -4.61 1.10 -12.53
C PHE A 154 -3.60 1.68 -11.53
N PHE A 155 -2.37 1.19 -11.60
CA PHE A 155 -1.21 1.79 -10.98
C PHE A 155 -0.44 2.57 -12.05
N GLY A 156 -0.25 3.88 -11.83
CA GLY A 156 0.50 4.75 -12.72
C GLY A 156 1.88 5.06 -12.16
N ILE A 157 2.94 4.61 -12.84
CA ILE A 157 4.32 4.93 -12.50
C ILE A 157 4.90 5.94 -13.48
N HIS A 158 5.69 6.87 -13.00
CA HIS A 158 6.47 7.79 -13.81
C HIS A 158 7.67 8.32 -13.02
N ARG A 159 8.61 8.96 -13.72
CA ARG A 159 9.79 9.58 -13.10
C ARG A 159 9.36 10.79 -12.26
N PHE A 160 9.91 10.88 -11.06
CA PHE A 160 9.81 12.11 -10.27
C PHE A 160 10.71 13.20 -10.87
N TYR A 161 10.25 14.44 -10.82
CA TYR A 161 11.02 15.61 -11.25
C TYR A 161 10.76 16.77 -10.32
N ALA A 162 11.78 17.63 -10.15
CA ALA A 162 11.61 18.88 -9.45
C ALA A 162 10.89 19.91 -10.35
N ARG A 163 10.12 20.80 -9.74
CA ARG A 163 9.44 21.88 -10.47
C ARG A 163 10.41 22.99 -10.90
N THR A 164 11.61 23.06 -10.32
CA THR A 164 12.65 24.05 -10.61
C THR A 164 13.94 23.33 -10.94
N SER A 165 14.71 23.83 -11.91
CA SER A 165 16.03 23.31 -12.28
C SER A 165 17.15 24.24 -11.76
N GLY A 166 18.21 23.67 -11.22
CA GLY A 166 19.33 24.42 -10.68
C GLY A 166 20.61 23.59 -10.53
N ALA A 167 21.73 24.26 -10.25
CA ALA A 167 23.04 23.60 -10.11
C ALA A 167 23.12 22.55 -8.96
N GLN A 168 22.15 22.57 -8.05
CA GLN A 168 22.08 21.62 -6.92
C GLN A 168 21.20 20.39 -7.19
N ASP A 169 20.61 20.28 -8.40
CA ASP A 169 19.62 19.22 -8.73
C ASP A 169 20.20 17.81 -8.62
N LEU A 170 21.50 17.62 -8.91
CA LEU A 170 22.13 16.31 -8.79
C LEU A 170 22.19 15.87 -7.32
N ALA A 171 22.61 16.73 -6.40
CA ALA A 171 22.68 16.40 -4.98
C ALA A 171 21.26 16.15 -4.40
N LEU A 172 20.30 16.99 -4.76
CA LEU A 172 18.90 16.80 -4.37
C LEU A 172 18.34 15.50 -4.93
N GLY A 173 18.63 15.16 -6.19
CA GLY A 173 18.23 13.91 -6.82
C GLY A 173 18.76 12.68 -6.08
N GLN A 174 20.02 12.71 -5.62
CA GLN A 174 20.61 11.63 -4.82
C GLN A 174 19.90 11.48 -3.47
N VAL A 175 19.63 12.58 -2.75
CA VAL A 175 18.91 12.56 -1.47
C VAL A 175 17.49 12.01 -1.63
N ILE A 176 16.75 12.47 -2.64
CA ILE A 176 15.39 11.99 -2.91
C ILE A 176 15.41 10.50 -3.28
N SER A 177 16.35 10.05 -4.11
CA SER A 177 16.49 8.64 -4.50
C SER A 177 16.75 7.74 -3.30
N ALA A 178 17.65 8.17 -2.40
CA ALA A 178 17.93 7.45 -1.16
C ALA A 178 16.70 7.41 -0.23
N ALA A 179 15.97 8.52 -0.11
CA ALA A 179 14.77 8.61 0.71
C ALA A 179 13.66 7.66 0.20
N ILE A 180 13.41 7.65 -1.12
CA ILE A 180 12.40 6.76 -1.72
C ILE A 180 12.81 5.29 -1.53
N THR A 181 14.06 4.96 -1.84
CA THR A 181 14.56 3.58 -1.70
C THR A 181 14.46 3.09 -0.27
N GLY A 182 14.90 3.90 0.70
CA GLY A 182 14.80 3.59 2.12
C GLY A 182 13.35 3.48 2.60
N TYR A 183 12.46 4.32 2.07
CA TYR A 183 11.02 4.24 2.34
C TYR A 183 10.42 2.91 1.83
N LEU A 184 10.68 2.53 0.58
CA LEU A 184 10.17 1.29 0.00
C LEU A 184 10.64 0.06 0.80
N LEU A 185 11.91 0.03 1.20
CA LEU A 185 12.45 -1.03 2.06
C LEU A 185 11.72 -1.12 3.40
N ARG A 186 11.48 0.01 4.08
CA ARG A 186 10.69 0.03 5.34
C ARG A 186 9.25 -0.45 5.14
N MET A 187 8.67 -0.20 3.97
CA MET A 187 7.33 -0.67 3.61
C MET A 187 7.32 -2.13 3.12
N GLY A 188 8.47 -2.81 3.05
CA GLY A 188 8.59 -4.17 2.55
C GLY A 188 8.28 -4.30 1.06
N VAL A 189 8.49 -3.22 0.29
CA VAL A 189 8.35 -3.16 -1.16
C VAL A 189 9.73 -3.26 -1.79
N SER A 190 9.85 -3.97 -2.92
CA SER A 190 11.12 -4.07 -3.64
C SER A 190 11.62 -2.71 -4.12
N PRO A 191 12.88 -2.34 -3.87
CA PRO A 191 13.48 -1.12 -4.42
C PRO A 191 13.45 -1.06 -5.96
N SER A 192 13.32 -2.19 -6.64
CA SER A 192 13.17 -2.25 -8.09
C SER A 192 11.90 -1.53 -8.59
N LEU A 193 10.92 -1.24 -7.71
CA LEU A 193 9.82 -0.35 -8.05
C LEU A 193 10.35 1.06 -8.39
N PHE A 194 11.29 1.58 -7.61
CA PHE A 194 11.87 2.90 -7.89
C PHE A 194 12.63 2.93 -9.21
N GLU A 195 13.42 1.89 -9.50
CA GLU A 195 14.09 1.75 -10.79
C GLU A 195 13.09 1.81 -11.96
N LYS A 196 11.97 1.08 -11.86
CA LYS A 196 10.90 1.13 -12.87
C LYS A 196 10.29 2.52 -13.00
N MET A 197 10.08 3.24 -11.89
CA MET A 197 9.56 4.61 -11.91
C MET A 197 10.53 5.56 -12.63
N VAL A 198 11.84 5.43 -12.39
CA VAL A 198 12.86 6.24 -13.07
C VAL A 198 12.87 5.98 -14.58
N ASN A 199 12.71 4.72 -14.99
CA ASN A 199 12.74 4.30 -16.39
C ASN A 199 11.43 4.57 -17.14
N ALA A 200 10.32 4.78 -16.44
CA ALA A 200 9.01 5.02 -17.07
C ALA A 200 8.88 6.37 -17.79
N GLY A 201 9.83 7.31 -17.59
CA GLY A 201 9.77 8.63 -18.20
C GLY A 201 8.83 9.59 -17.46
N ALA A 202 8.40 10.66 -18.13
CA ALA A 202 7.61 11.74 -17.52
C ALA A 202 6.09 11.44 -17.51
N SER A 203 5.60 10.69 -18.50
CA SER A 203 4.18 10.33 -18.58
C SER A 203 3.87 9.08 -17.77
N PRO A 204 2.74 9.01 -17.06
CA PRO A 204 2.36 7.83 -16.30
C PRO A 204 2.22 6.59 -17.21
N GLN A 205 2.92 5.53 -16.87
CA GLN A 205 2.82 4.22 -17.49
C GLN A 205 2.14 3.25 -16.53
N LYS A 206 1.34 2.34 -17.09
CA LYS A 206 0.64 1.33 -16.29
C LYS A 206 1.64 0.30 -15.74
N LEU A 207 1.64 0.08 -14.43
CA LEU A 207 2.26 -1.06 -13.80
C LEU A 207 1.18 -2.16 -13.63
N PRO A 208 1.34 -3.33 -14.28
CA PRO A 208 0.41 -4.46 -14.12
C PRO A 208 0.35 -4.96 -12.68
N VAL A 209 -0.81 -5.46 -12.24
CA VAL A 209 -0.99 -5.96 -10.87
C VAL A 209 -0.10 -7.17 -10.58
N GLU A 210 0.12 -8.04 -11.55
CA GLU A 210 1.03 -9.20 -11.46
C GLU A 210 2.47 -8.74 -11.17
N GLU A 211 2.89 -7.65 -11.81
CA GLU A 211 4.20 -7.06 -11.57
C GLU A 211 4.24 -6.36 -10.21
N ALA A 212 3.18 -5.65 -9.82
CA ALA A 212 3.06 -5.05 -8.50
C ALA A 212 3.10 -6.10 -7.37
N LEU A 213 2.55 -7.30 -7.59
CA LEU A 213 2.67 -8.46 -6.69
C LEU A 213 4.13 -8.93 -6.60
N SER A 214 4.83 -9.10 -7.72
CA SER A 214 6.24 -9.54 -7.75
C SER A 214 7.18 -8.56 -7.03
N LEU A 215 6.83 -7.27 -7.04
CA LEU A 215 7.54 -6.20 -6.34
C LEU A 215 7.13 -6.04 -4.87
N ASN A 216 6.22 -6.86 -4.37
CA ASN A 216 5.58 -6.70 -3.06
C ASN A 216 4.91 -5.32 -2.86
N LEU A 217 4.59 -4.58 -3.91
CA LEU A 217 3.76 -3.38 -3.81
C LEU A 217 2.32 -3.77 -3.44
N VAL A 218 1.82 -4.85 -4.02
CA VAL A 218 0.56 -5.52 -3.67
C VAL A 218 0.89 -6.81 -2.94
N ASN A 219 0.12 -7.17 -1.91
CA ASN A 219 0.27 -8.45 -1.23
C ASN A 219 -1.08 -9.20 -1.06
N ASN A 220 -2.19 -8.58 -1.46
CA ASN A 220 -3.54 -9.15 -1.41
C ASN A 220 -3.85 -9.88 -0.10
N GLY A 221 -3.43 -9.28 1.02
CA GLY A 221 -3.72 -9.81 2.34
C GLY A 221 -2.79 -10.92 2.82
N VAL A 222 -1.66 -11.17 2.14
CA VAL A 222 -0.69 -12.21 2.51
C VAL A 222 0.69 -11.60 2.66
N LEU A 223 1.28 -11.65 3.85
CA LEU A 223 2.64 -11.18 4.08
C LEU A 223 3.65 -12.28 3.74
N PRO A 224 4.92 -11.90 3.44
CA PRO A 224 5.98 -12.88 3.26
C PRO A 224 6.11 -13.82 4.46
N VAL A 225 6.50 -15.07 4.20
CA VAL A 225 6.80 -16.05 5.25
C VAL A 225 8.09 -15.66 5.96
N ASN A 226 8.07 -15.65 7.29
CA ASN A 226 9.28 -15.58 8.10
C ASN A 226 9.75 -16.99 8.44
N TRP A 227 10.94 -17.37 7.95
CA TRP A 227 11.56 -18.65 8.23
C TRP A 227 12.61 -18.53 9.32
N SER A 228 12.59 -19.44 10.27
CA SER A 228 13.61 -19.57 11.32
C SER A 228 14.00 -21.02 11.55
N ILE A 229 15.24 -21.23 11.97
CA ILE A 229 15.70 -22.50 12.53
C ILE A 229 15.73 -22.34 14.04
N GLU A 230 15.00 -23.18 14.75
CA GLU A 230 14.84 -23.06 16.18
C GLU A 230 15.23 -24.37 16.88
N GLY A 231 15.73 -24.25 18.11
CA GLY A 231 16.06 -25.37 18.97
C GLY A 231 15.20 -25.39 20.24
N LYS A 232 14.56 -26.51 20.55
CA LYS A 232 13.80 -26.69 21.79
C LYS A 232 13.88 -28.13 22.28
N GLY A 233 14.24 -28.33 23.55
CA GLY A 233 14.27 -29.67 24.15
C GLY A 233 15.24 -30.62 23.44
N GLY A 234 16.41 -30.15 23.01
CA GLY A 234 17.41 -30.94 22.29
C GLY A 234 17.04 -31.30 20.83
N LYS A 235 15.96 -30.76 20.30
CA LYS A 235 15.51 -30.94 18.92
C LYS A 235 15.65 -29.64 18.12
N VAL A 236 16.05 -29.75 16.87
CA VAL A 236 16.10 -28.65 15.91
C VAL A 236 14.93 -28.81 14.95
N TYR A 237 14.27 -27.69 14.64
CA TYR A 237 13.17 -27.65 13.67
C TYR A 237 13.23 -26.39 12.82
N LEU A 238 12.79 -26.51 11.59
CA LEU A 238 12.52 -25.40 10.70
C LEU A 238 11.12 -24.89 10.98
N GLN A 239 10.96 -23.59 11.24
CA GLN A 239 9.66 -22.96 11.41
C GLN A 239 9.42 -21.91 10.33
N GLY A 240 8.26 -21.97 9.68
CA GLY A 240 7.71 -20.89 8.85
C GLY A 240 6.51 -20.27 9.55
N GLU A 241 6.48 -18.94 9.67
CA GLU A 241 5.31 -18.19 10.11
C GLU A 241 4.86 -17.25 9.01
N GLN A 242 3.58 -17.29 8.68
CA GLN A 242 2.96 -16.39 7.71
C GLN A 242 1.73 -15.71 8.33
N LYS A 243 1.72 -14.39 8.26
CA LYS A 243 0.56 -13.57 8.63
C LYS A 243 -0.25 -13.25 7.40
N THR A 244 -1.56 -13.45 7.51
CA THR A 244 -2.53 -13.07 6.50
C THR A 244 -3.62 -12.23 7.13
N TRP A 245 -4.39 -11.55 6.33
CA TRP A 245 -5.54 -10.77 6.83
C TRP A 245 -6.61 -11.65 7.50
N ASN A 246 -6.60 -12.97 7.25
CA ASN A 246 -7.51 -13.96 7.84
C ASN A 246 -6.93 -14.65 9.09
N GLY A 247 -5.69 -14.39 9.45
CA GLY A 247 -5.07 -15.05 10.59
C GLY A 247 -3.58 -15.33 10.42
N THR A 248 -3.02 -16.12 11.33
CA THR A 248 -1.60 -16.49 11.34
C THR A 248 -1.45 -17.99 11.19
N GLY A 249 -0.72 -18.42 10.16
CA GLY A 249 -0.30 -19.79 9.95
C GLY A 249 1.14 -20.03 10.40
N ARG A 250 1.40 -21.17 11.06
CA ARG A 250 2.75 -21.64 11.39
C ARG A 250 2.93 -23.06 10.94
N LEU A 251 4.08 -23.37 10.40
CA LEU A 251 4.47 -24.72 10.06
C LEU A 251 5.83 -25.03 10.69
N ARG A 252 5.93 -26.12 11.41
CA ARG A 252 7.19 -26.62 11.95
C ARG A 252 7.50 -27.96 11.36
N VAL A 253 8.71 -28.14 10.87
CA VAL A 253 9.22 -29.39 10.33
C VAL A 253 10.40 -29.81 11.18
N ALA A 254 10.33 -31.00 11.77
CA ALA A 254 11.39 -31.58 12.58
C ALA A 254 11.71 -32.99 12.08
N CYS A 255 13.00 -33.31 11.99
CA CYS A 255 13.47 -34.69 11.75
C CYS A 255 13.90 -35.30 13.09
N SER A 256 13.52 -36.54 13.33
CA SER A 256 14.02 -37.32 14.44
C SER A 256 15.28 -38.07 14.04
N ARG A 257 16.03 -38.61 15.03
CA ARG A 257 17.20 -39.50 14.78
C ARG A 257 16.84 -40.77 14.01
N SER A 258 15.56 -41.15 13.95
CA SER A 258 15.03 -42.28 13.21
C SER A 258 14.55 -41.93 11.79
N ASP A 259 14.99 -40.81 11.23
CA ASP A 259 14.62 -40.27 9.92
C ASP A 259 13.12 -40.04 9.69
N VAL A 260 12.33 -40.07 10.76
CA VAL A 260 10.90 -39.78 10.70
C VAL A 260 10.69 -38.26 10.77
N MET A 261 10.25 -37.71 9.66
CA MET A 261 9.87 -36.28 9.61
C MET A 261 8.52 -36.06 10.30
N THR A 262 8.48 -35.14 11.22
CA THR A 262 7.25 -34.73 11.90
C THR A 262 6.91 -33.29 11.50
N ILE A 263 5.67 -33.06 11.09
CA ILE A 263 5.16 -31.76 10.72
C ILE A 263 4.11 -31.32 11.75
N THR A 264 4.27 -30.12 12.28
CA THR A 264 3.27 -29.46 13.12
C THR A 264 2.74 -28.25 12.40
N ALA A 265 1.47 -28.27 12.00
CA ALA A 265 0.74 -27.17 11.42
C ALA A 265 -0.11 -26.50 12.47
N GLN A 266 -0.09 -25.16 12.50
CA GLN A 266 -0.83 -24.34 13.43
C GLN A 266 -1.52 -23.21 12.69
N TYR A 267 -2.78 -22.93 13.02
CA TYR A 267 -3.52 -21.82 12.45
C TYR A 267 -4.31 -21.09 13.53
N ASN A 268 -4.20 -19.79 13.56
CA ASN A 268 -4.99 -18.90 14.40
C ASN A 268 -5.77 -17.96 13.49
N ALA A 269 -7.08 -18.04 13.51
CA ALA A 269 -8.03 -17.16 12.80
C ALA A 269 -8.81 -16.28 13.81
N ASP A 270 -8.17 -15.91 14.90
CA ASP A 270 -8.77 -15.13 15.99
C ASP A 270 -10.12 -15.74 16.43
N GLN A 271 -11.19 -14.98 16.36
CA GLN A 271 -12.54 -15.39 16.78
C GLN A 271 -13.09 -16.58 15.99
N ASN A 272 -12.59 -16.82 14.78
CA ASN A 272 -13.07 -17.89 13.90
C ASN A 272 -12.36 -19.24 14.14
N THR A 273 -11.31 -19.28 14.97
CA THR A 273 -10.51 -20.51 15.16
C THR A 273 -11.33 -21.68 15.70
N GLN A 274 -12.25 -21.41 16.62
CA GLN A 274 -13.17 -22.44 17.17
C GLN A 274 -14.10 -22.99 16.11
N LYS A 275 -14.68 -22.13 15.26
CA LYS A 275 -15.57 -22.53 14.17
C LYS A 275 -14.83 -23.38 13.14
N ILE A 276 -13.61 -22.97 12.75
CA ILE A 276 -12.78 -23.74 11.83
C ILE A 276 -12.51 -25.13 12.38
N LYS A 277 -12.21 -25.26 13.69
CA LYS A 277 -12.02 -26.56 14.34
C LYS A 277 -13.26 -27.45 14.24
N ALA A 278 -14.45 -26.89 14.44
CA ALA A 278 -15.71 -27.64 14.40
C ALA A 278 -16.06 -28.09 12.97
N ASP A 279 -15.73 -27.25 11.97
CA ASP A 279 -16.05 -27.49 10.57
C ASP A 279 -14.99 -28.35 9.83
N ALA A 280 -13.78 -28.50 10.41
CA ALA A 280 -12.67 -29.23 9.80
C ALA A 280 -12.95 -30.75 9.79
N LYS A 281 -13.29 -31.29 8.62
CA LYS A 281 -13.55 -32.73 8.42
C LYS A 281 -12.35 -33.48 7.82
N HIS A 282 -11.52 -32.77 7.06
CA HIS A 282 -10.37 -33.32 6.37
C HIS A 282 -9.17 -32.38 6.58
N LEU A 283 -8.01 -33.01 6.73
CA LEU A 283 -6.75 -32.30 6.87
C LEU A 283 -5.88 -32.59 5.65
N SER A 284 -5.29 -31.56 5.08
CA SER A 284 -4.40 -31.73 3.94
C SER A 284 -3.19 -30.81 4.00
N LEU A 285 -2.09 -31.30 3.44
CA LEU A 285 -0.91 -30.50 3.15
C LEU A 285 -1.02 -29.99 1.71
N ARG A 286 -0.75 -28.71 1.50
CA ARG A 286 -0.70 -28.12 0.17
C ARG A 286 0.75 -27.94 -0.24
N LEU A 287 1.18 -28.64 -1.28
CA LEU A 287 2.54 -28.58 -1.83
C LEU A 287 2.47 -28.08 -3.28
N ASN A 288 3.16 -27.00 -3.59
CA ASN A 288 3.17 -26.41 -4.94
C ASN A 288 1.77 -26.20 -5.55
N GLY A 289 0.77 -25.94 -4.70
CA GLY A 289 -0.63 -25.79 -5.14
C GLY A 289 -1.46 -27.06 -5.16
N GLY A 290 -0.85 -28.25 -5.16
CA GLY A 290 -1.51 -29.54 -5.03
C GLY A 290 -1.83 -29.89 -3.58
N PHE A 291 -2.89 -30.71 -3.35
CA PHE A 291 -3.29 -31.15 -2.01
C PHE A 291 -2.89 -32.60 -1.79
N VAL A 292 -2.28 -32.89 -0.64
CA VAL A 292 -1.96 -34.23 -0.17
C VAL A 292 -2.74 -34.46 1.13
N GLY A 293 -3.69 -35.37 1.11
CA GLY A 293 -4.49 -35.72 2.30
C GLY A 293 -3.63 -36.28 3.42
N ILE A 294 -3.96 -35.95 4.65
CA ILE A 294 -3.30 -36.46 5.86
C ILE A 294 -4.21 -37.59 6.41
N ALA A 295 -3.73 -38.81 6.35
CA ALA A 295 -4.44 -39.94 6.89
C ALA A 295 -4.52 -39.89 8.43
N SER A 296 -5.60 -40.37 9.01
CA SER A 296 -5.83 -40.32 10.46
C SER A 296 -4.75 -41.04 11.26
N GLU A 297 -4.23 -42.13 10.73
CA GLU A 297 -3.14 -42.92 11.32
C GLU A 297 -1.78 -42.22 11.32
N ALA A 298 -1.61 -41.20 10.47
CA ALA A 298 -0.42 -40.36 10.45
C ALA A 298 -0.39 -39.35 11.59
N LEU A 299 -1.54 -39.07 12.21
CA LEU A 299 -1.63 -38.10 13.30
C LEU A 299 -0.86 -38.59 14.53
N VAL A 300 0.01 -37.78 15.07
CA VAL A 300 0.71 -38.02 16.32
C VAL A 300 -0.23 -37.90 17.53
N ARG A 301 -1.21 -37.00 17.40
CA ARG A 301 -2.28 -36.77 18.37
C ARG A 301 -3.46 -36.07 17.66
N PRO A 302 -4.67 -36.15 18.21
CA PRO A 302 -5.83 -35.44 17.67
C PRO A 302 -5.58 -33.93 17.55
N THR A 303 -6.18 -33.31 16.54
CA THR A 303 -6.16 -31.87 16.34
C THR A 303 -6.73 -31.16 17.58
N SER A 304 -6.00 -30.21 18.12
CA SER A 304 -6.32 -29.54 19.37
C SER A 304 -6.22 -28.02 19.24
N LEU A 305 -6.92 -27.30 20.12
CA LEU A 305 -6.76 -25.87 20.29
C LEU A 305 -5.79 -25.61 21.46
N SER A 306 -4.67 -24.95 21.18
CA SER A 306 -3.65 -24.63 22.18
C SER A 306 -3.07 -23.24 21.92
N GLY A 307 -3.08 -22.38 22.96
CA GLY A 307 -2.56 -21.00 22.86
C GLY A 307 -3.23 -20.16 21.74
N GLY A 308 -4.52 -20.37 21.49
CA GLY A 308 -5.27 -19.71 20.42
C GLY A 308 -5.04 -20.29 19.02
N PHE A 309 -4.16 -21.30 18.88
CA PHE A 309 -3.89 -21.97 17.60
C PHE A 309 -4.58 -23.32 17.52
N LEU A 310 -5.26 -23.57 16.41
CA LEU A 310 -5.61 -24.91 15.98
C LEU A 310 -4.32 -25.63 15.59
N THR A 311 -3.98 -26.70 16.29
CA THR A 311 -2.69 -27.40 16.16
C THR A 311 -2.91 -28.84 15.72
N THR A 312 -2.29 -29.21 14.63
CA THR A 312 -2.23 -30.60 14.11
C THR A 312 -0.78 -31.05 13.99
N THR A 313 -0.47 -32.23 14.48
CA THR A 313 0.88 -32.81 14.38
C THR A 313 0.78 -34.21 13.76
N PHE A 314 1.52 -34.43 12.70
CA PHE A 314 1.50 -35.70 11.96
C PHE A 314 2.89 -36.13 11.50
N ARG A 315 3.06 -37.44 11.22
CA ARG A 315 4.26 -38.01 10.62
C ARG A 315 4.14 -37.92 9.11
N ALA A 316 5.16 -37.39 8.46
CA ALA A 316 5.22 -37.37 7.01
C ALA A 316 5.58 -38.78 6.50
N SER A 317 4.84 -39.29 5.50
CA SER A 317 5.25 -40.49 4.75
C SER A 317 6.53 -40.17 3.97
N GLN A 318 7.19 -41.23 3.46
CA GLN A 318 8.37 -41.06 2.59
C GLN A 318 8.04 -40.22 1.37
N ASN A 319 6.88 -40.44 0.75
CA ASN A 319 6.45 -39.66 -0.40
C ASN A 319 6.25 -38.18 -0.03
N VAL A 320 5.58 -37.84 1.10
CA VAL A 320 5.40 -36.47 1.58
C VAL A 320 6.75 -35.84 1.90
N SER A 321 7.67 -36.59 2.50
CA SER A 321 9.02 -36.08 2.81
C SER A 321 9.81 -35.77 1.53
N TYR A 322 9.71 -36.61 0.52
CA TYR A 322 10.32 -36.42 -0.78
C TYR A 322 9.74 -35.21 -1.52
N GLU A 323 8.42 -35.11 -1.60
CA GLU A 323 7.74 -33.94 -2.22
C GLU A 323 8.05 -32.63 -1.48
N LEU A 324 8.08 -32.65 -0.14
CA LEU A 324 8.40 -31.51 0.68
C LEU A 324 9.82 -30.98 0.43
N SER A 325 10.80 -31.89 0.25
CA SER A 325 12.20 -31.50 -0.02
C SER A 325 12.38 -30.73 -1.33
N ARG A 326 11.41 -30.82 -2.25
CA ARG A 326 11.39 -30.19 -3.57
C ARG A 326 10.36 -29.07 -3.68
N ALA A 327 9.54 -28.88 -2.66
CA ALA A 327 8.45 -27.92 -2.68
C ALA A 327 8.98 -26.49 -2.66
N ARG A 328 8.43 -25.66 -3.53
CA ARG A 328 8.65 -24.18 -3.54
C ARG A 328 7.65 -23.47 -2.65
N SER A 329 6.52 -24.13 -2.37
CA SER A 329 5.50 -23.59 -1.47
C SER A 329 4.88 -24.72 -0.65
N ILE A 330 4.57 -24.40 0.61
CA ILE A 330 3.92 -25.32 1.54
C ILE A 330 2.80 -24.57 2.26
N GLY A 331 1.67 -25.23 2.44
CA GLY A 331 0.54 -24.76 3.20
C GLY A 331 -0.16 -25.93 3.90
N PHE A 332 -1.16 -25.59 4.73
CA PHE A 332 -1.99 -26.53 5.44
C PHE A 332 -3.46 -26.11 5.28
N ALA A 333 -4.36 -27.06 5.00
CA ALA A 333 -5.78 -26.84 4.81
C ALA A 333 -6.61 -27.89 5.55
#